data_4047822c63c473772311cec007bc421c
#
_entry.id   4047822c63c473772311cec007bc421c
#
_cell.length_a   1.000
_cell.length_b   1.000
_cell.length_c   1.000
_cell.angle_alpha   90.00
_cell.angle_beta   90.00
_cell.angle_gamma   90.00
#
_symmetry.space_group_name_H-M   'P 1'
#
loop_
_entity.id
_entity.type
_entity.pdbx_description
1 polymer ?
#
loop_
_entity_poly.entity_id
_entity_poly.type
_entity_poly.pdbx_seq_one_letter_code
_entity_poly.pdbx_strand_id
1 'polypeptide(L)'
;MKQKFDVGFVILNYKTYQDTIKCVQSIVNTIDTDNYFIVIIDNGSDNESLEVLNKEYEKEYKIAVLDAEKNLGFSKGNNVGIKYLRDLYDFQYIVVLNSDIILFQSNFFKTLDALYEKNHFAVLGPMIINGKLNIKSNPMRKNRLTIEQAKDEIRYCRKMLTFNRFHLIPLYERLRAIMKKNTVLNPELYIYQTENITLHGCFYVFSSLFFNKYKGFDELTFLYLEEDILQYHLEQAGLKSLYSPEIVVYHNEGSSTMFQRKSADKNKFIYSNRIKALEAYLQLIL
;
A
#
# COMPACT_ATOMS: atom_id res chain seq x y z
N MET A 1 30.76 3.45 -8.18
CA MET A 1 29.59 4.25 -7.75
C MET A 1 28.36 3.64 -8.40
N LYS A 2 27.26 3.49 -7.68
CA LYS A 2 25.99 3.04 -8.26
C LYS A 2 25.42 4.11 -9.20
N GLN A 3 24.70 3.68 -10.24
CA GLN A 3 23.94 4.61 -11.07
C GLN A 3 22.86 5.26 -10.21
N LYS A 4 22.67 6.57 -10.35
CA LYS A 4 21.69 7.35 -9.60
C LYS A 4 20.44 7.56 -10.43
N PHE A 5 19.27 7.31 -9.82
CA PHE A 5 17.95 7.59 -10.38
C PHE A 5 17.19 8.58 -9.50
N ASP A 6 16.28 9.33 -10.10
CA ASP A 6 15.39 10.23 -9.38
C ASP A 6 14.35 9.43 -8.59
N VAL A 7 13.72 8.46 -9.25
CA VAL A 7 12.65 7.66 -8.63
C VAL A 7 12.68 6.20 -9.07
N GLY A 8 12.55 5.31 -8.10
CA GLY A 8 12.30 3.88 -8.30
C GLY A 8 10.86 3.53 -7.94
N PHE A 9 10.19 2.76 -8.78
CA PHE A 9 8.84 2.26 -8.51
C PHE A 9 8.88 0.77 -8.18
N VAL A 10 8.19 0.37 -7.12
CA VAL A 10 7.99 -1.02 -6.68
C VAL A 10 6.51 -1.34 -6.81
N ILE A 11 6.16 -2.28 -7.68
CA ILE A 11 4.78 -2.69 -7.95
C ILE A 11 4.61 -4.16 -7.57
N LEU A 12 3.74 -4.45 -6.61
CA LEU A 12 3.46 -5.81 -6.17
C LEU A 12 2.29 -6.39 -6.96
N ASN A 13 2.57 -7.36 -7.84
CA ASN A 13 1.55 -8.11 -8.56
C ASN A 13 1.19 -9.41 -7.84
N TYR A 14 -0.09 -9.71 -7.74
CA TYR A 14 -0.59 -11.03 -7.36
C TYR A 14 -1.85 -11.36 -8.14
N LYS A 15 -1.71 -12.15 -9.23
CA LYS A 15 -2.79 -12.63 -10.12
C LYS A 15 -3.54 -11.54 -10.90
N THR A 16 -3.01 -10.31 -11.00
CA THR A 16 -3.67 -9.13 -11.58
C THR A 16 -2.81 -8.45 -12.63
N TYR A 17 -2.15 -9.22 -13.50
CA TYR A 17 -1.20 -8.67 -14.48
C TYR A 17 -1.81 -7.61 -15.41
N GLN A 18 -3.11 -7.70 -15.74
CA GLN A 18 -3.76 -6.68 -16.57
C GLN A 18 -3.79 -5.30 -15.90
N ASP A 19 -4.00 -5.27 -14.59
CA ASP A 19 -3.96 -4.02 -13.83
C ASP A 19 -2.53 -3.54 -13.63
N THR A 20 -1.59 -4.47 -13.40
CA THR A 20 -0.16 -4.18 -13.34
C THR A 20 0.32 -3.51 -14.63
N ILE A 21 -0.07 -4.01 -15.81
CA ILE A 21 0.27 -3.39 -17.11
C ILE A 21 -0.30 -1.98 -17.21
N LYS A 22 -1.56 -1.77 -16.83
CA LYS A 22 -2.17 -0.42 -16.83
C LYS A 22 -1.47 0.53 -15.86
N CYS A 23 -1.10 0.04 -14.68
CA CYS A 23 -0.35 0.81 -13.68
C CYS A 23 0.99 1.27 -14.26
N VAL A 24 1.78 0.34 -14.82
CA VAL A 24 3.06 0.65 -15.46
C VAL A 24 2.88 1.64 -16.62
N GLN A 25 1.92 1.41 -17.51
CA GLN A 25 1.62 2.33 -18.62
C GLN A 25 1.25 3.73 -18.11
N SER A 26 0.49 3.82 -17.01
CA SER A 26 0.14 5.11 -16.42
C SER A 26 1.37 5.85 -15.89
N ILE A 27 2.33 5.15 -15.30
CA ILE A 27 3.60 5.71 -14.84
C ILE A 27 4.42 6.20 -16.04
N VAL A 28 4.69 5.32 -17.01
CA VAL A 28 5.51 5.62 -18.19
C VAL A 28 4.98 6.82 -18.99
N ASN A 29 3.64 6.92 -19.12
CA ASN A 29 3.01 8.01 -19.88
C ASN A 29 2.92 9.32 -19.12
N THR A 30 3.15 9.34 -17.80
CA THR A 30 2.82 10.49 -16.95
C THR A 30 4.04 11.06 -16.22
N ILE A 31 5.05 10.22 -15.91
CA ILE A 31 6.23 10.64 -15.16
C ILE A 31 7.01 11.73 -15.90
N ASP A 32 7.32 12.81 -15.20
CA ASP A 32 8.01 14.01 -15.74
C ASP A 32 9.53 14.00 -15.50
N THR A 33 10.13 12.83 -15.46
CA THR A 33 11.58 12.59 -15.49
C THR A 33 11.90 11.38 -16.34
N ASP A 34 13.01 11.42 -17.07
CA ASP A 34 13.53 10.25 -17.81
C ASP A 34 14.39 9.33 -16.93
N ASN A 35 14.70 9.77 -15.71
CA ASN A 35 15.62 9.10 -14.81
C ASN A 35 14.87 8.27 -13.75
N TYR A 36 14.09 7.27 -14.20
CA TYR A 36 13.31 6.38 -13.35
C TYR A 36 13.60 4.91 -13.66
N PHE A 37 13.25 4.04 -12.72
CA PHE A 37 13.27 2.59 -12.87
C PHE A 37 12.05 1.95 -12.22
N ILE A 38 11.48 0.93 -12.85
CA ILE A 38 10.31 0.20 -12.33
C ILE A 38 10.72 -1.24 -12.04
N VAL A 39 10.36 -1.76 -10.87
CA VAL A 39 10.44 -3.18 -10.56
C VAL A 39 9.05 -3.72 -10.25
N ILE A 40 8.67 -4.77 -10.96
CA ILE A 40 7.42 -5.50 -10.76
C ILE A 40 7.78 -6.79 -10.04
N ILE A 41 7.12 -7.07 -8.93
CA ILE A 41 7.29 -8.33 -8.20
C ILE A 41 6.04 -9.18 -8.43
N ASP A 42 6.19 -10.29 -9.15
CA ASP A 42 5.15 -11.32 -9.12
C ASP A 42 5.24 -12.06 -7.80
N ASN A 43 4.23 -11.88 -6.96
CA ASN A 43 4.19 -12.39 -5.59
C ASN A 43 3.69 -13.85 -5.53
N GLY A 44 4.26 -14.71 -6.37
CA GLY A 44 3.91 -16.12 -6.46
C GLY A 44 2.51 -16.35 -7.00
N SER A 45 2.19 -15.74 -8.13
CA SER A 45 0.91 -15.95 -8.82
C SER A 45 0.86 -17.36 -9.41
N ASP A 46 -0.26 -18.05 -9.23
CA ASP A 46 -0.52 -19.40 -9.77
C ASP A 46 -1.31 -19.36 -11.09
N ASN A 47 -1.20 -18.23 -11.82
CA ASN A 47 -1.73 -18.01 -13.14
C ASN A 47 -0.63 -17.53 -14.11
N GLU A 48 -1.00 -17.12 -15.32
CA GLU A 48 -0.07 -16.66 -16.36
C GLU A 48 0.63 -15.32 -16.08
N SER A 49 0.43 -14.70 -14.91
CA SER A 49 0.95 -13.34 -14.59
C SER A 49 2.44 -13.19 -14.85
N LEU A 50 3.25 -14.09 -14.32
CA LEU A 50 4.71 -14.00 -14.46
C LEU A 50 5.16 -14.11 -15.92
N GLU A 51 4.59 -15.05 -16.68
CA GLU A 51 4.91 -15.26 -18.10
C GLU A 51 4.53 -14.03 -18.92
N VAL A 52 3.31 -13.51 -18.72
CA VAL A 52 2.80 -12.35 -19.48
C VAL A 52 3.63 -11.10 -19.16
N LEU A 53 3.92 -10.82 -17.88
CA LEU A 53 4.72 -9.66 -17.48
C LEU A 53 6.16 -9.73 -17.99
N ASN A 54 6.80 -10.90 -17.93
CA ASN A 54 8.13 -11.09 -18.51
C ASN A 54 8.14 -10.81 -20.01
N LYS A 55 7.17 -11.32 -20.76
CA LYS A 55 7.06 -11.13 -22.21
C LYS A 55 6.78 -9.67 -22.56
N GLU A 56 5.89 -9.01 -21.81
CA GLU A 56 5.50 -7.60 -22.04
C GLU A 56 6.71 -6.66 -21.90
N TYR A 57 7.57 -6.91 -20.90
CA TYR A 57 8.68 -6.01 -20.56
C TYR A 57 10.06 -6.54 -20.93
N GLU A 58 10.16 -7.62 -21.72
CA GLU A 58 11.44 -8.24 -22.12
C GLU A 58 12.44 -7.25 -22.73
N LYS A 59 11.94 -6.24 -23.46
CA LYS A 59 12.77 -5.26 -24.18
C LYS A 59 12.91 -3.92 -23.46
N GLU A 60 12.30 -3.79 -22.29
CA GLU A 60 12.24 -2.53 -21.55
C GLU A 60 13.38 -2.44 -20.53
N TYR A 61 14.46 -1.72 -20.87
CA TYR A 61 15.65 -1.61 -20.02
C TYR A 61 15.44 -0.85 -18.68
N LYS A 62 14.33 -0.12 -18.53
CA LYS A 62 13.93 0.58 -17.29
C LYS A 62 12.95 -0.21 -16.43
N ILE A 63 12.58 -1.42 -16.84
CA ILE A 63 11.58 -2.24 -16.15
C ILE A 63 12.15 -3.63 -15.90
N ALA A 64 12.09 -4.09 -14.64
CA ALA A 64 12.46 -5.45 -14.27
C ALA A 64 11.26 -6.18 -13.70
N VAL A 65 11.11 -7.46 -14.04
CA VAL A 65 10.11 -8.36 -13.45
C VAL A 65 10.85 -9.40 -12.61
N LEU A 66 10.42 -9.54 -11.36
CA LEU A 66 11.00 -10.49 -10.39
C LEU A 66 9.94 -11.50 -9.96
N ASP A 67 10.35 -12.77 -9.83
CA ASP A 67 9.54 -13.83 -9.26
C ASP A 67 9.85 -14.00 -7.77
N ALA A 68 8.84 -13.88 -6.91
CA ALA A 68 8.95 -14.17 -5.48
C ALA A 68 8.72 -15.65 -5.14
N GLU A 69 8.52 -16.52 -6.18
CA GLU A 69 8.29 -17.96 -6.10
C GLU A 69 7.04 -18.38 -5.31
N LYS A 70 6.63 -17.60 -4.33
CA LYS A 70 5.44 -17.83 -3.48
C LYS A 70 4.88 -16.51 -2.95
N ASN A 71 3.62 -16.53 -2.54
CA ASN A 71 3.00 -15.36 -1.93
C ASN A 71 3.63 -15.06 -0.56
N LEU A 72 4.41 -13.98 -0.51
CA LEU A 72 5.12 -13.51 0.69
C LEU A 72 4.27 -12.54 1.54
N GLY A 73 3.08 -12.16 1.08
CA GLY A 73 2.27 -11.09 1.67
C GLY A 73 2.71 -9.71 1.20
N PHE A 74 2.21 -8.66 1.87
CA PHE A 74 2.43 -7.28 1.42
C PHE A 74 3.87 -6.80 1.70
N SER A 75 4.26 -6.75 2.96
CA SER A 75 5.55 -6.18 3.38
C SER A 75 6.74 -6.91 2.79
N LYS A 76 6.77 -8.24 2.91
CA LYS A 76 7.87 -9.06 2.36
C LYS A 76 7.94 -8.99 0.85
N GLY A 77 6.78 -9.04 0.16
CA GLY A 77 6.73 -8.93 -1.29
C GLY A 77 7.31 -7.61 -1.79
N ASN A 78 6.88 -6.49 -1.20
CA ASN A 78 7.42 -5.17 -1.54
C ASN A 78 8.90 -5.03 -1.16
N ASN A 79 9.34 -5.64 -0.07
CA ASN A 79 10.75 -5.61 0.34
C ASN A 79 11.69 -6.30 -0.68
N VAL A 80 11.21 -7.30 -1.42
CA VAL A 80 11.99 -7.89 -2.54
C VAL A 80 12.35 -6.81 -3.57
N GLY A 81 11.37 -6.01 -3.98
CA GLY A 81 11.58 -4.92 -4.93
C GLY A 81 12.43 -3.79 -4.37
N ILE A 82 12.15 -3.35 -3.14
CA ILE A 82 12.96 -2.33 -2.45
C ILE A 82 14.42 -2.76 -2.37
N LYS A 83 14.66 -4.01 -1.97
CA LYS A 83 16.02 -4.57 -1.88
C LYS A 83 16.70 -4.60 -3.24
N TYR A 84 16.03 -5.08 -4.28
CA TYR A 84 16.56 -5.13 -5.65
C TYR A 84 17.00 -3.74 -6.12
N LEU A 85 16.14 -2.73 -5.98
CA LEU A 85 16.47 -1.35 -6.36
C LEU A 85 17.69 -0.84 -5.59
N ARG A 86 17.71 -0.98 -4.27
CA ARG A 86 18.77 -0.45 -3.41
C ARG A 86 20.09 -1.20 -3.53
N ASP A 87 20.08 -2.46 -3.91
CA ASP A 87 21.32 -3.23 -4.13
C ASP A 87 22.03 -2.79 -5.41
N LEU A 88 21.28 -2.44 -6.44
CA LEU A 88 21.82 -2.12 -7.77
C LEU A 88 22.05 -0.63 -8.01
N TYR A 89 21.20 0.23 -7.45
CA TYR A 89 21.13 1.65 -7.78
C TYR A 89 21.00 2.53 -6.54
N ASP A 90 21.23 3.84 -6.72
CA ASP A 90 20.89 4.87 -5.73
C ASP A 90 19.67 5.64 -6.22
N PHE A 91 18.68 5.84 -5.35
CA PHE A 91 17.44 6.55 -5.65
C PHE A 91 17.24 7.73 -4.69
N GLN A 92 16.70 8.83 -5.23
CA GLN A 92 16.23 9.94 -4.39
C GLN A 92 14.95 9.54 -3.66
N TYR A 93 14.02 8.90 -4.40
CA TYR A 93 12.77 8.36 -3.86
C TYR A 93 12.54 6.93 -4.33
N ILE A 94 11.93 6.11 -3.46
CA ILE A 94 11.34 4.82 -3.84
C ILE A 94 9.84 4.91 -3.59
N VAL A 95 9.06 4.71 -4.65
CA VAL A 95 7.59 4.68 -4.62
C VAL A 95 7.15 3.22 -4.56
N VAL A 96 6.41 2.85 -3.53
CA VAL A 96 5.77 1.53 -3.42
C VAL A 96 4.29 1.70 -3.64
N LEU A 97 3.73 0.98 -4.60
CA LEU A 97 2.33 1.11 -4.97
C LEU A 97 1.69 -0.23 -5.34
N ASN A 98 0.38 -0.31 -5.14
CA ASN A 98 -0.41 -1.45 -5.58
C ASN A 98 -0.51 -1.48 -7.12
N SER A 99 -0.70 -2.68 -7.66
CA SER A 99 -0.83 -2.91 -9.11
C SER A 99 -2.07 -2.28 -9.75
N ASP A 100 -3.05 -1.85 -8.97
CA ASP A 100 -4.29 -1.22 -9.45
C ASP A 100 -4.35 0.31 -9.21
N ILE A 101 -3.17 0.91 -9.03
CA ILE A 101 -3.00 2.37 -8.99
C ILE A 101 -2.82 2.92 -10.40
N ILE A 102 -3.44 4.07 -10.67
CA ILE A 102 -3.26 4.84 -11.89
C ILE A 102 -2.68 6.20 -11.54
N LEU A 103 -1.49 6.47 -12.07
CA LEU A 103 -0.85 7.78 -12.03
C LEU A 103 -1.32 8.60 -13.25
N PHE A 104 -1.78 9.83 -13.05
CA PHE A 104 -2.30 10.66 -14.13
C PHE A 104 -1.78 12.12 -14.10
N GLN A 105 -1.03 12.46 -13.08
CA GLN A 105 -0.52 13.81 -12.86
C GLN A 105 0.81 13.99 -13.56
N SER A 106 0.85 14.81 -14.62
CA SER A 106 2.00 15.00 -15.50
C SER A 106 3.18 15.78 -14.90
N ASN A 107 3.05 16.31 -13.69
CA ASN A 107 4.11 16.97 -12.93
C ASN A 107 4.41 16.25 -11.60
N PHE A 108 4.25 14.93 -11.59
CA PHE A 108 4.38 14.11 -10.39
C PHE A 108 5.74 14.29 -9.70
N PHE A 109 6.84 14.09 -10.45
CA PHE A 109 8.19 14.16 -9.88
C PHE A 109 8.53 15.58 -9.39
N LYS A 110 8.24 16.61 -10.18
CA LYS A 110 8.46 18.01 -9.78
C LYS A 110 7.69 18.39 -8.52
N THR A 111 6.43 17.93 -8.40
CA THR A 111 5.63 18.19 -7.22
C THR A 111 6.18 17.43 -6.01
N LEU A 112 6.60 16.17 -6.20
CA LEU A 112 7.20 15.35 -5.16
C LEU A 112 8.48 15.97 -4.61
N ASP A 113 9.37 16.42 -5.51
CA ASP A 113 10.65 17.04 -5.16
C ASP A 113 10.43 18.36 -4.40
N ALA A 114 9.54 19.22 -4.87
CA ALA A 114 9.17 20.46 -4.19
C ALA A 114 8.58 20.21 -2.79
N LEU A 115 7.77 19.17 -2.63
CA LEU A 115 7.24 18.77 -1.33
C LEU A 115 8.34 18.27 -0.40
N TYR A 116 9.34 17.56 -0.91
CA TYR A 116 10.47 17.08 -0.11
C TYR A 116 11.35 18.24 0.35
N GLU A 117 11.72 19.15 -0.55
CA GLU A 117 12.53 20.33 -0.22
C GLU A 117 11.88 21.18 0.88
N LYS A 118 10.55 21.28 0.86
CA LYS A 118 9.80 22.06 1.86
C LYS A 118 9.64 21.34 3.20
N ASN A 119 9.42 20.01 3.20
CA ASN A 119 8.92 19.30 4.39
C ASN A 119 9.92 18.29 4.96
N HIS A 120 10.90 17.82 4.19
CA HIS A 120 11.87 16.79 4.59
C HIS A 120 11.19 15.56 5.24
N PHE A 121 10.22 14.98 4.52
CA PHE A 121 9.49 13.79 4.98
C PHE A 121 10.33 12.52 4.84
N ALA A 122 10.09 11.53 5.70
CA ALA A 122 10.61 10.18 5.51
C ALA A 122 9.70 9.34 4.61
N VAL A 123 8.37 9.50 4.79
CA VAL A 123 7.36 8.82 3.99
C VAL A 123 6.26 9.81 3.61
N LEU A 124 5.87 9.82 2.32
CA LEU A 124 4.74 10.61 1.83
C LEU A 124 3.65 9.70 1.30
N GLY A 125 2.40 10.09 1.55
CA GLY A 125 1.19 9.52 0.93
C GLY A 125 0.40 10.59 0.19
N PRO A 126 0.00 10.35 -1.07
CA PRO A 126 -0.80 11.26 -1.88
C PRO A 126 -2.28 11.24 -1.49
N MET A 127 -3.08 12.13 -2.06
CA MET A 127 -4.52 11.95 -2.11
C MET A 127 -4.85 10.75 -2.99
N ILE A 128 -5.57 9.78 -2.43
CA ILE A 128 -6.02 8.58 -3.13
C ILE A 128 -7.52 8.69 -3.37
N ILE A 129 -7.93 8.65 -4.63
CA ILE A 129 -9.34 8.64 -5.03
C ILE A 129 -9.71 7.22 -5.44
N ASN A 130 -10.68 6.63 -4.75
CA ASN A 130 -11.25 5.36 -5.17
C ASN A 130 -12.10 5.57 -6.43
N GLY A 131 -11.66 4.99 -7.56
CA GLY A 131 -12.26 5.22 -8.87
C GLY A 131 -13.73 4.80 -9.00
N LYS A 132 -14.18 3.79 -8.25
CA LYS A 132 -15.56 3.29 -8.29
C LYS A 132 -16.51 4.10 -7.42
N LEU A 133 -16.03 4.54 -6.26
CA LEU A 133 -16.87 5.18 -5.24
C LEU A 133 -16.67 6.70 -5.19
N ASN A 134 -15.68 7.22 -5.90
CA ASN A 134 -15.25 8.63 -5.81
C ASN A 134 -15.02 9.09 -4.36
N ILE A 135 -14.51 8.19 -3.51
CA ILE A 135 -14.23 8.42 -2.10
C ILE A 135 -12.73 8.59 -1.92
N LYS A 136 -12.33 9.56 -1.11
CA LYS A 136 -10.94 9.74 -0.69
C LYS A 136 -10.60 8.72 0.39
N SER A 137 -9.50 8.00 0.26
CA SER A 137 -9.10 6.94 1.17
C SER A 137 -7.79 7.18 1.91
N ASN A 138 -7.02 8.21 1.53
CA ASN A 138 -5.83 8.65 2.24
C ASN A 138 -5.98 10.11 2.68
N PRO A 139 -5.59 10.49 3.90
CA PRO A 139 -4.99 9.63 4.94
C PRO A 139 -6.00 8.62 5.50
N MET A 140 -5.47 7.48 5.98
CA MET A 140 -6.29 6.41 6.49
C MET A 140 -6.95 6.78 7.83
N ARG A 141 -6.17 7.39 8.72
CA ARG A 141 -6.62 7.90 10.03
C ARG A 141 -5.58 8.86 10.63
N LYS A 142 -6.04 9.67 11.57
CA LYS A 142 -5.18 10.68 12.22
C LYS A 142 -4.02 10.06 13.01
N ASN A 143 -4.29 8.99 13.75
CA ASN A 143 -3.30 8.31 14.59
C ASN A 143 -3.36 6.80 14.30
N ARG A 144 -2.25 6.08 14.52
CA ARG A 144 -2.26 4.61 14.52
C ARG A 144 -3.20 4.05 15.58
N LEU A 145 -3.53 2.77 15.49
CA LEU A 145 -4.39 2.10 16.47
C LEU A 145 -3.75 2.12 17.86
N THR A 146 -4.57 2.46 18.86
CA THR A 146 -4.19 2.28 20.27
C THR A 146 -4.31 0.81 20.66
N ILE A 147 -3.71 0.43 21.79
CA ILE A 147 -3.82 -0.92 22.38
C ILE A 147 -5.29 -1.31 22.54
N GLU A 148 -6.12 -0.39 23.01
CA GLU A 148 -7.54 -0.64 23.26
C GLU A 148 -8.31 -0.87 21.98
N GLN A 149 -8.11 -0.01 20.99
CA GLN A 149 -8.68 -0.15 19.65
C GLN A 149 -8.28 -1.47 18.97
N ALA A 150 -7.00 -1.86 19.08
CA ALA A 150 -6.52 -3.12 18.52
C ALA A 150 -7.19 -4.34 19.21
N LYS A 151 -7.33 -4.31 20.54
CA LYS A 151 -8.06 -5.35 21.29
C LYS A 151 -9.54 -5.41 20.92
N ASP A 152 -10.19 -4.27 20.72
CA ASP A 152 -11.57 -4.19 20.27
C ASP A 152 -11.75 -4.80 18.89
N GLU A 153 -10.83 -4.49 18.00
CA GLU A 153 -10.85 -5.01 16.64
C GLU A 153 -10.61 -6.53 16.60
N ILE A 154 -9.74 -7.08 17.47
CA ILE A 154 -9.60 -8.53 17.65
C ILE A 154 -10.93 -9.14 18.09
N ARG A 155 -11.62 -8.55 19.09
CA ARG A 155 -12.93 -9.03 19.55
C ARG A 155 -13.96 -9.02 18.42
N TYR A 156 -13.98 -7.93 17.64
CA TYR A 156 -14.84 -7.82 16.46
C TYR A 156 -14.53 -8.93 15.44
N CYS A 157 -13.28 -9.12 15.06
CA CYS A 157 -12.88 -10.13 14.07
C CYS A 157 -13.23 -11.56 14.54
N ARG A 158 -13.02 -11.88 15.82
CA ARG A 158 -13.43 -13.19 16.41
C ARG A 158 -14.94 -13.40 16.35
N LYS A 159 -15.73 -12.37 16.66
CA LYS A 159 -17.19 -12.38 16.49
C LYS A 159 -17.59 -12.64 15.03
N MET A 160 -16.94 -11.97 14.09
CA MET A 160 -17.22 -12.12 12.66
C MET A 160 -16.84 -13.53 12.15
N LEU A 161 -15.77 -14.14 12.66
CA LEU A 161 -15.43 -15.55 12.36
C LEU A 161 -16.52 -16.51 12.85
N THR A 162 -17.06 -16.28 14.06
CA THR A 162 -18.19 -17.06 14.59
C THR A 162 -19.42 -16.91 13.69
N PHE A 163 -19.77 -15.67 13.31
CA PHE A 163 -20.89 -15.43 12.40
C PHE A 163 -20.68 -16.04 11.01
N ASN A 164 -19.44 -16.02 10.50
CA ASN A 164 -19.08 -16.66 9.25
C ASN A 164 -19.32 -18.17 9.28
N ARG A 165 -18.93 -18.83 10.39
CA ARG A 165 -19.14 -20.28 10.60
C ARG A 165 -20.62 -20.67 10.54
N PHE A 166 -21.51 -19.80 11.02
CA PHE A 166 -22.96 -20.03 11.03
C PHE A 166 -23.69 -19.33 9.87
N HIS A 167 -22.99 -18.80 8.87
CA HIS A 167 -23.55 -18.06 7.72
C HIS A 167 -24.41 -16.84 8.12
N LEU A 168 -24.15 -16.23 9.28
CA LEU A 168 -24.92 -15.12 9.83
C LEU A 168 -24.41 -13.73 9.41
N ILE A 169 -23.30 -13.64 8.67
CA ILE A 169 -22.73 -12.35 8.24
C ILE A 169 -23.72 -11.50 7.46
N PRO A 170 -24.45 -12.01 6.44
CA PRO A 170 -25.39 -11.19 5.67
C PRO A 170 -26.51 -10.60 6.55
N LEU A 171 -27.01 -11.38 7.50
CA LEU A 171 -28.02 -10.92 8.47
C LEU A 171 -27.46 -9.81 9.37
N TYR A 172 -26.25 -10.02 9.89
CA TYR A 172 -25.57 -9.02 10.73
C TYR A 172 -25.33 -7.70 9.98
N GLU A 173 -24.84 -7.77 8.74
CA GLU A 173 -24.60 -6.58 7.90
C GLU A 173 -25.90 -5.82 7.60
N ARG A 174 -26.99 -6.54 7.31
CA ARG A 174 -28.32 -5.95 7.11
C ARG A 174 -28.81 -5.20 8.37
N LEU A 175 -28.69 -5.81 9.54
CA LEU A 175 -29.06 -5.19 10.81
C LEU A 175 -28.18 -3.97 11.12
N ARG A 176 -26.86 -4.10 10.88
CA ARG A 176 -25.91 -3.01 11.07
C ARG A 176 -26.18 -1.82 10.14
N ALA A 177 -26.55 -2.09 8.87
CA ALA A 177 -26.90 -1.04 7.92
C ALA A 177 -28.10 -0.20 8.38
N ILE A 178 -29.11 -0.84 9.00
CA ILE A 178 -30.27 -0.16 9.57
C ILE A 178 -29.87 0.71 10.79
N MET A 179 -28.89 0.27 11.57
CA MET A 179 -28.44 0.93 12.80
C MET A 179 -27.34 1.99 12.55
N LYS A 180 -26.70 1.99 11.37
CA LYS A 180 -25.57 2.88 11.06
C LYS A 180 -26.08 4.30 10.84
N LYS A 181 -25.87 5.18 11.82
CA LYS A 181 -25.82 6.62 11.55
C LYS A 181 -24.62 6.89 10.65
N ASN A 182 -24.82 7.64 9.56
CA ASN A 182 -23.78 8.05 8.65
C ASN A 182 -22.63 8.69 9.44
N THR A 183 -21.52 7.99 9.60
CA THR A 183 -20.28 8.61 10.04
C THR A 183 -19.75 9.40 8.85
N VAL A 184 -20.01 10.70 8.86
CA VAL A 184 -19.40 11.63 7.91
C VAL A 184 -17.91 11.62 8.21
N LEU A 185 -17.11 11.10 7.30
CA LEU A 185 -15.66 11.29 7.32
C LEU A 185 -15.41 12.80 7.34
N ASN A 186 -14.55 13.29 8.24
CA ASN A 186 -14.25 14.73 8.32
C ASN A 186 -13.63 15.17 6.98
N PRO A 187 -14.33 15.97 6.14
CA PRO A 187 -13.83 16.36 4.81
C PRO A 187 -12.51 17.14 4.89
N GLU A 188 -12.26 17.84 5.98
CA GLU A 188 -11.05 18.64 6.21
C GLU A 188 -9.78 17.80 6.24
N LEU A 189 -9.88 16.52 6.65
CA LEU A 189 -8.74 15.61 6.69
C LEU A 189 -8.07 15.42 5.31
N TYR A 190 -8.83 15.59 4.23
CA TYR A 190 -8.38 15.34 2.86
C TYR A 190 -8.00 16.61 2.09
N ILE A 191 -8.23 17.79 2.67
CA ILE A 191 -8.03 19.08 1.96
C ILE A 191 -6.63 19.62 2.24
N TYR A 192 -6.14 19.44 3.47
CA TYR A 192 -4.90 20.06 3.91
C TYR A 192 -3.76 19.04 4.04
N GLN A 193 -2.55 19.50 3.70
CA GLN A 193 -1.34 18.75 4.02
C GLN A 193 -1.25 18.51 5.53
N THR A 194 -0.93 17.28 5.93
CA THR A 194 -0.87 16.89 7.34
C THR A 194 0.34 16.02 7.60
N GLU A 195 1.06 16.31 8.68
CA GLU A 195 2.22 15.56 9.14
C GLU A 195 1.86 14.55 10.23
N ASN A 196 2.70 13.54 10.41
CA ASN A 196 2.61 12.54 11.47
C ASN A 196 1.24 11.85 11.53
N ILE A 197 0.79 11.40 10.37
CA ILE A 197 -0.53 10.82 10.13
C ILE A 197 -0.38 9.41 9.56
N THR A 198 -1.33 8.51 9.89
CA THR A 198 -1.33 7.15 9.33
C THR A 198 -1.80 7.17 7.88
N LEU A 199 -0.87 6.86 6.98
CA LEU A 199 -1.07 6.84 5.54
C LEU A 199 -1.68 5.52 5.09
N HIS A 200 -2.31 5.50 3.90
CA HIS A 200 -2.92 4.31 3.32
C HIS A 200 -1.89 3.48 2.53
N GLY A 201 -1.91 2.16 2.73
CA GLY A 201 -0.91 1.21 2.23
C GLY A 201 -0.79 1.05 0.72
N CYS A 202 -1.75 1.53 -0.06
CA CYS A 202 -1.72 1.30 -1.51
C CYS A 202 -0.75 2.22 -2.28
N PHE A 203 -0.20 3.28 -1.64
CA PHE A 203 0.78 4.17 -2.26
C PHE A 203 1.63 4.87 -1.20
N TYR A 204 2.93 4.62 -1.22
CA TYR A 204 3.92 5.28 -0.39
C TYR A 204 5.07 5.82 -1.21
N VAL A 205 5.58 7.01 -0.87
CA VAL A 205 6.88 7.50 -1.33
C VAL A 205 7.83 7.52 -0.15
N PHE A 206 8.91 6.77 -0.26
CA PHE A 206 10.00 6.74 0.71
C PHE A 206 11.15 7.61 0.25
N SER A 207 11.62 8.51 1.10
CA SER A 207 12.83 9.29 0.86
C SER A 207 14.08 8.62 1.46
N SER A 208 15.26 9.17 1.18
CA SER A 208 16.52 8.75 1.77
C SER A 208 16.51 8.80 3.31
N LEU A 209 15.74 9.70 3.92
CA LEU A 209 15.61 9.81 5.37
C LEU A 209 15.05 8.52 6.00
N PHE A 210 14.07 7.88 5.35
CA PHE A 210 13.57 6.58 5.78
C PHE A 210 14.66 5.52 5.69
N PHE A 211 15.36 5.45 4.56
CA PHE A 211 16.35 4.41 4.30
C PHE A 211 17.66 4.56 5.11
N ASN A 212 17.89 5.71 5.73
CA ASN A 212 18.96 5.89 6.71
C ASN A 212 18.72 5.13 8.03
N LYS A 213 17.46 4.75 8.31
CA LYS A 213 17.06 4.03 9.53
C LYS A 213 16.56 2.62 9.26
N TYR A 214 15.83 2.43 8.15
CA TYR A 214 15.15 1.17 7.83
C TYR A 214 15.57 0.66 6.45
N LYS A 215 15.46 -0.65 6.25
CA LYS A 215 15.78 -1.28 4.95
C LYS A 215 14.56 -1.41 4.04
N GLY A 216 13.36 -1.31 4.59
CA GLY A 216 12.07 -1.49 3.96
C GLY A 216 10.98 -1.57 5.02
N PHE A 217 9.84 -2.18 4.69
CA PHE A 217 8.77 -2.44 5.65
C PHE A 217 9.20 -3.45 6.73
N ASP A 218 8.59 -3.34 7.89
CA ASP A 218 8.65 -4.42 8.88
C ASP A 218 7.90 -5.66 8.35
N GLU A 219 8.51 -6.83 8.50
CA GLU A 219 8.00 -8.10 7.97
C GLU A 219 7.15 -8.88 8.99
N LEU A 220 6.70 -8.19 10.03
CA LEU A 220 5.98 -8.77 11.15
C LEU A 220 4.67 -9.44 10.75
N THR A 221 3.99 -8.89 9.73
CA THR A 221 2.69 -9.36 9.27
C THR A 221 2.72 -9.89 7.85
N PHE A 222 1.84 -10.84 7.55
CA PHE A 222 1.62 -11.30 6.18
C PHE A 222 0.77 -10.30 5.39
N LEU A 223 -0.34 -9.85 6.00
CA LEU A 223 -1.27 -8.85 5.47
C LEU A 223 -1.92 -8.11 6.62
N TYR A 224 -2.26 -6.86 6.40
CA TYR A 224 -2.91 -5.93 7.33
C TYR A 224 -1.97 -5.34 8.39
N LEU A 225 -2.33 -4.16 8.86
CA LEU A 225 -1.61 -3.36 9.86
C LEU A 225 -0.25 -2.81 9.39
N GLU A 226 0.11 -2.94 8.13
CA GLU A 226 1.33 -2.37 7.57
C GLU A 226 1.42 -0.87 7.82
N GLU A 227 0.27 -0.19 7.73
CA GLU A 227 0.14 1.26 7.94
C GLU A 227 0.42 1.65 9.39
N ASP A 228 -0.14 0.89 10.33
CA ASP A 228 0.05 1.15 11.77
C ASP A 228 1.45 0.81 12.24
N ILE A 229 2.02 -0.27 11.72
CA ILE A 229 3.39 -0.70 12.01
C ILE A 229 4.39 0.32 11.45
N LEU A 230 4.18 0.77 10.20
CA LEU A 230 5.01 1.81 9.59
C LEU A 230 4.95 3.10 10.41
N GLN A 231 3.75 3.57 10.76
CA GLN A 231 3.58 4.78 11.56
C GLN A 231 4.24 4.65 12.94
N TYR A 232 4.14 3.48 13.59
CA TYR A 232 4.83 3.21 14.85
C TYR A 232 6.36 3.36 14.72
N HIS A 233 6.96 2.76 13.69
CA HIS A 233 8.40 2.87 13.45
C HIS A 233 8.84 4.31 13.16
N LEU A 234 8.05 5.06 12.38
CA LEU A 234 8.34 6.47 12.13
C LEU A 234 8.33 7.30 13.43
N GLU A 235 7.33 7.09 14.28
CA GLU A 235 7.23 7.74 15.59
C GLU A 235 8.45 7.40 16.49
N GLN A 236 8.85 6.11 16.58
CA GLN A 236 10.00 5.69 17.38
C GLN A 236 11.32 6.28 16.88
N ALA A 237 11.46 6.50 15.58
CA ALA A 237 12.66 7.07 14.97
C ALA A 237 12.67 8.60 14.91
N GLY A 238 11.59 9.27 15.32
CA GLY A 238 11.41 10.71 15.13
C GLY A 238 11.35 11.12 13.65
N LEU A 239 10.88 10.20 12.77
CA LEU A 239 10.74 10.42 11.35
C LEU A 239 9.33 10.89 11.00
N LYS A 240 9.22 11.76 10.01
CA LYS A 240 7.97 12.39 9.60
C LYS A 240 7.26 11.59 8.51
N SER A 241 5.99 11.22 8.74
CA SER A 241 5.04 10.92 7.66
C SER A 241 4.36 12.20 7.18
N LEU A 242 4.09 12.32 5.88
CA LEU A 242 3.45 13.47 5.26
C LEU A 242 2.30 13.00 4.36
N TYR A 243 1.10 13.48 4.62
CA TYR A 243 0.02 13.47 3.64
C TYR A 243 0.03 14.76 2.84
N SER A 244 -0.04 14.69 1.51
CA SER A 244 -0.21 15.86 0.67
C SER A 244 -1.30 15.66 -0.39
N PRO A 245 -2.29 16.56 -0.48
CA PRO A 245 -3.29 16.54 -1.53
C PRO A 245 -2.77 17.11 -2.87
N GLU A 246 -1.54 17.62 -2.92
CA GLU A 246 -0.91 18.15 -4.14
C GLU A 246 -0.53 17.04 -5.11
N ILE A 247 -0.34 15.81 -4.62
CA ILE A 247 -0.22 14.61 -5.45
C ILE A 247 -1.53 13.84 -5.35
N VAL A 248 -2.08 13.45 -6.50
CA VAL A 248 -3.35 12.72 -6.59
C VAL A 248 -3.16 11.48 -7.44
N VAL A 249 -3.65 10.34 -6.95
CA VAL A 249 -3.66 9.08 -7.68
C VAL A 249 -5.05 8.43 -7.64
N TYR A 250 -5.39 7.64 -8.66
CA TYR A 250 -6.58 6.81 -8.64
C TYR A 250 -6.25 5.40 -8.21
N HIS A 251 -7.09 4.85 -7.33
CA HIS A 251 -7.04 3.45 -6.91
C HIS A 251 -8.26 2.73 -7.51
N ASN A 252 -8.03 1.87 -8.48
CA ASN A 252 -9.08 1.15 -9.18
C ASN A 252 -9.51 -0.12 -8.42
N GLU A 253 -9.96 0.05 -7.17
CA GLU A 253 -10.34 -1.07 -6.30
C GLU A 253 -11.27 -2.07 -7.00
N GLY A 254 -10.96 -3.35 -6.89
CA GLY A 254 -11.85 -4.45 -7.30
C GLY A 254 -11.22 -5.51 -8.18
N SER A 255 -9.97 -5.38 -8.55
CA SER A 255 -9.21 -6.39 -9.29
C SER A 255 -8.48 -7.39 -8.40
N SER A 256 -8.27 -7.07 -7.10
CA SER A 256 -7.54 -7.98 -6.23
C SER A 256 -8.22 -9.34 -6.12
N THR A 257 -7.44 -10.40 -6.24
CA THR A 257 -7.83 -11.82 -6.20
C THR A 257 -8.62 -12.25 -4.96
N MET A 258 -8.70 -11.39 -3.94
CA MET A 258 -9.59 -11.58 -2.80
C MET A 258 -11.08 -11.63 -3.19
N PHE A 259 -11.46 -10.99 -4.31
CA PHE A 259 -12.85 -11.03 -4.80
C PHE A 259 -13.23 -12.34 -5.50
N GLN A 260 -12.25 -13.17 -5.90
CA GLN A 260 -12.51 -14.45 -6.57
C GLN A 260 -12.82 -15.61 -5.61
N ARG A 261 -12.59 -15.47 -4.30
CA ARG A 261 -12.90 -16.50 -3.31
C ARG A 261 -14.39 -16.53 -3.00
N LYS A 262 -14.94 -17.71 -2.69
CA LYS A 262 -16.29 -17.84 -2.11
C LYS A 262 -16.40 -16.95 -0.87
N SER A 263 -17.55 -16.31 -0.66
CA SER A 263 -17.76 -15.31 0.41
C SER A 263 -17.32 -15.81 1.80
N ALA A 264 -17.65 -17.05 2.16
CA ALA A 264 -17.30 -17.62 3.46
C ALA A 264 -15.78 -17.83 3.64
N ASP A 265 -15.08 -18.33 2.61
CA ASP A 265 -13.62 -18.54 2.64
C ASP A 265 -12.88 -17.21 2.63
N LYS A 266 -13.39 -16.22 1.88
CA LYS A 266 -12.88 -14.85 1.87
C LYS A 266 -12.96 -14.23 3.27
N ASN A 267 -14.10 -14.28 3.91
CA ASN A 267 -14.30 -13.74 5.26
C ASN A 267 -13.39 -14.43 6.29
N LYS A 268 -13.27 -15.75 6.22
CA LYS A 268 -12.35 -16.51 7.08
C LYS A 268 -10.91 -16.04 6.87
N PHE A 269 -10.48 -15.90 5.63
CA PHE A 269 -9.12 -15.44 5.31
C PHE A 269 -8.87 -14.02 5.86
N ILE A 270 -9.76 -13.07 5.60
CA ILE A 270 -9.65 -11.67 6.04
C ILE A 270 -9.55 -11.60 7.57
N TYR A 271 -10.56 -12.14 8.28
CA TYR A 271 -10.61 -11.98 9.74
C TYR A 271 -9.51 -12.76 10.46
N SER A 272 -9.09 -13.94 9.94
CA SER A 272 -8.01 -14.71 10.54
C SER A 272 -6.66 -14.02 10.39
N ASN A 273 -6.33 -13.46 9.21
CA ASN A 273 -5.08 -12.72 9.02
C ASN A 273 -5.09 -11.41 9.78
N ARG A 274 -6.24 -10.72 9.86
CA ARG A 274 -6.36 -9.49 10.62
C ARG A 274 -6.17 -9.71 12.13
N ILE A 275 -6.68 -10.79 12.69
CA ILE A 275 -6.40 -11.17 14.10
C ILE A 275 -4.90 -11.38 14.30
N LYS A 276 -4.25 -12.19 13.46
CA LYS A 276 -2.80 -12.44 13.56
C LYS A 276 -2.00 -11.15 13.49
N ALA A 277 -2.34 -10.27 12.56
CA ALA A 277 -1.67 -8.98 12.41
C ALA A 277 -1.87 -8.08 13.63
N LEU A 278 -3.09 -8.01 14.19
CA LEU A 278 -3.39 -7.24 15.39
C LEU A 278 -2.67 -7.79 16.63
N GLU A 279 -2.59 -9.11 16.76
CA GLU A 279 -1.86 -9.76 17.86
C GLU A 279 -0.36 -9.48 17.76
N ALA A 280 0.22 -9.56 16.56
CA ALA A 280 1.62 -9.21 16.31
C ALA A 280 1.89 -7.71 16.57
N TYR A 281 1.00 -6.83 16.11
CA TYR A 281 1.09 -5.40 16.36
C TYR A 281 1.03 -5.06 17.86
N LEU A 282 0.15 -5.72 18.61
CA LEU A 282 0.09 -5.54 20.09
C LEU A 282 1.40 -5.96 20.78
N GLN A 283 2.05 -7.03 20.33
CA GLN A 283 3.36 -7.43 20.85
C GLN A 283 4.45 -6.41 20.52
N LEU A 284 4.35 -5.74 19.39
CA LEU A 284 5.31 -4.70 18.97
C LEU A 284 5.21 -3.43 19.83
N ILE A 285 3.99 -3.03 20.22
CA ILE A 285 3.75 -1.73 20.88
C ILE A 285 3.60 -1.81 22.41
N LEU A 286 3.58 -3.02 22.99
CA LEU A 286 3.59 -3.27 24.46
C LEU A 286 5.01 -3.33 24.99
#